data_e72801c554c9d71a75ca962d61cfcf14
#
_entry.id   e72801c554c9d71a75ca962d61cfcf14
#
_cell.length_a   1.000
_cell.length_b   1.000
_cell.length_c   1.000
_cell.angle_alpha   90.00
_cell.angle_beta   90.00
_cell.angle_gamma   90.00
#
_symmetry.space_group_name_H-M   'P 1'
#
loop_
_entity.id
_entity.type
_entity.pdbx_description
1 polymer ?
#
loop_
_entity_poly.entity_id
_entity_poly.type
_entity_poly.pdbx_seq_one_letter_code
_entity_poly.pdbx_strand_id
1 'polypeptide(L)'
;MSGERKEFCYWTKRGGFEKDGYLVAAHMLRDVHSNKVSYIDPQLLDVLFLIQTWLKSEGRSHDIHIMSGYRTPAYNATLKGSAKNSMHVQGRAADIHIPGLNTKVLALMSRYVGAGGVGIYVRNNFIHVDTGNIRGWNG
;
A
#
# COMPACT_ATOMS: atom_id res chain seq x y z
N MET A 1 -13.08 4.28 2.20
CA MET A 1 -12.36 3.46 3.25
C MET A 1 -13.38 2.69 4.05
N SER A 2 -13.07 1.44 4.44
CA SER A 2 -13.96 0.59 5.23
C SER A 2 -13.99 0.96 6.72
N GLY A 3 -13.02 1.72 7.21
CA GLY A 3 -12.84 2.02 8.64
C GLY A 3 -12.28 0.86 9.47
N GLU A 4 -11.97 -0.25 8.85
CA GLU A 4 -11.39 -1.41 9.53
C GLU A 4 -9.94 -1.14 9.94
N ARG A 5 -9.57 -1.63 11.12
CA ARG A 5 -8.19 -1.62 11.58
C ARG A 5 -7.78 -3.04 11.96
N LYS A 6 -6.65 -3.50 11.43
CA LYS A 6 -6.08 -4.81 11.71
C LYS A 6 -4.59 -4.72 11.96
N GLU A 7 -4.14 -5.50 12.92
CA GLU A 7 -2.73 -5.77 13.14
C GLU A 7 -2.49 -7.25 12.84
N PHE A 8 -1.45 -7.55 12.06
CA PHE A 8 -1.18 -8.91 11.60
C PHE A 8 0.30 -9.12 11.33
N CYS A 9 0.71 -10.39 11.32
CA CYS A 9 2.05 -10.80 10.95
C CYS A 9 1.96 -11.75 9.75
N TYR A 10 2.61 -11.41 8.64
CA TYR A 10 2.62 -12.23 7.41
C TYR A 10 3.93 -12.99 7.21
N TRP A 11 4.92 -12.72 8.03
CA TRP A 11 6.22 -13.38 7.99
C TRP A 11 6.86 -13.43 9.37
N THR A 12 7.43 -14.59 9.76
CA THR A 12 8.16 -14.74 11.00
C THR A 12 9.55 -15.31 10.76
N LYS A 13 10.46 -15.00 11.68
CA LYS A 13 11.84 -15.50 11.64
C LYS A 13 11.94 -17.02 11.70
N ARG A 14 10.99 -17.68 12.37
CA ARG A 14 10.94 -19.14 12.53
C ARG A 14 10.18 -19.85 11.43
N GLY A 15 8.99 -19.36 11.08
CA GLY A 15 8.07 -20.00 10.14
C GLY A 15 8.13 -19.46 8.72
N GLY A 16 8.84 -18.34 8.51
CA GLY A 16 8.85 -17.67 7.21
C GLY A 16 7.49 -17.03 6.92
N PHE A 17 6.91 -17.33 5.77
CA PHE A 17 5.65 -16.76 5.33
C PHE A 17 4.47 -17.28 6.15
N GLU A 18 3.69 -16.36 6.73
CA GLU A 18 2.50 -16.68 7.55
C GLU A 18 1.23 -16.50 6.73
N LYS A 19 0.62 -17.61 6.37
CA LYS A 19 -0.56 -17.65 5.51
C LYS A 19 -1.73 -16.84 6.08
N ASP A 20 -2.04 -16.99 7.37
CA ASP A 20 -3.18 -16.31 7.99
C ASP A 20 -2.97 -14.81 8.04
N GLY A 21 -1.77 -14.36 8.38
CA GLY A 21 -1.40 -12.94 8.34
C GLY A 21 -1.47 -12.37 6.93
N TYR A 22 -1.02 -13.12 5.93
CA TYR A 22 -1.15 -12.73 4.53
C TYR A 22 -2.62 -12.57 4.10
N LEU A 23 -3.49 -13.50 4.50
CA LEU A 23 -4.91 -13.42 4.17
C LEU A 23 -5.58 -12.19 4.80
N VAL A 24 -5.17 -11.82 6.02
CA VAL A 24 -5.62 -10.57 6.65
C VAL A 24 -5.15 -9.36 5.83
N ALA A 25 -3.88 -9.35 5.42
CA ALA A 25 -3.34 -8.27 4.58
C ALA A 25 -4.08 -8.15 3.26
N ALA A 26 -4.33 -9.26 2.57
CA ALA A 26 -5.06 -9.29 1.32
C ALA A 26 -6.50 -8.77 1.49
N HIS A 27 -7.15 -9.11 2.61
CA HIS A 27 -8.47 -8.58 2.95
C HIS A 27 -8.44 -7.07 3.18
N MET A 28 -7.44 -6.57 3.92
CA MET A 28 -7.28 -5.12 4.17
C MET A 28 -7.00 -4.33 2.88
N LEU A 29 -6.31 -4.96 1.94
CA LEU A 29 -5.96 -4.36 0.64
C LEU A 29 -6.95 -4.71 -0.48
N ARG A 30 -8.11 -5.26 -0.15
CA ARG A 30 -9.13 -5.62 -1.16
C ARG A 30 -9.72 -4.41 -1.85
N ASP A 31 -10.34 -4.65 -2.98
CA ASP A 31 -11.23 -3.66 -3.59
C ASP A 31 -12.50 -3.51 -2.70
N VAL A 32 -12.51 -2.47 -1.88
CA VAL A 32 -13.64 -2.22 -0.94
C VAL A 32 -14.92 -1.82 -1.67
N HIS A 33 -14.79 -1.28 -2.88
CA HIS A 33 -15.95 -0.88 -3.68
C HIS A 33 -16.78 -2.08 -4.13
N SER A 34 -16.11 -3.14 -4.57
CA SER A 34 -16.76 -4.39 -5.00
C SER A 34 -16.65 -5.52 -3.97
N ASN A 35 -15.98 -5.27 -2.84
CA ASN A 35 -15.65 -6.25 -1.79
C ASN A 35 -14.94 -7.50 -2.35
N LYS A 36 -14.01 -7.29 -3.28
CA LYS A 36 -13.23 -8.36 -3.92
C LYS A 36 -11.80 -8.43 -3.36
N VAL A 37 -11.46 -9.60 -2.86
CA VAL A 37 -10.09 -9.95 -2.45
C VAL A 37 -9.34 -10.54 -3.64
N SER A 38 -8.07 -10.23 -3.77
CA SER A 38 -7.20 -10.80 -4.78
C SER A 38 -5.81 -11.05 -4.20
N TYR A 39 -4.96 -11.67 -5.01
CA TYR A 39 -3.55 -11.79 -4.72
C TYR A 39 -2.93 -10.40 -4.52
N ILE A 40 -2.15 -10.27 -3.46
CA ILE A 40 -1.33 -9.09 -3.17
C ILE A 40 0.13 -9.50 -3.24
N ASP A 41 0.92 -8.74 -3.97
CA ASP A 41 2.36 -8.97 -4.09
C ASP A 41 3.01 -8.87 -2.70
N PRO A 42 3.68 -9.92 -2.20
CA PRO A 42 4.37 -9.86 -0.92
C PRO A 42 5.42 -8.74 -0.82
N GLN A 43 6.05 -8.35 -1.93
CA GLN A 43 6.98 -7.22 -1.95
C GLN A 43 6.31 -5.90 -1.57
N LEU A 44 5.03 -5.73 -1.91
CA LEU A 44 4.24 -4.58 -1.47
C LEU A 44 4.10 -4.57 0.06
N LEU A 45 3.83 -5.73 0.65
CA LEU A 45 3.75 -5.87 2.11
C LEU A 45 5.09 -5.57 2.77
N ASP A 46 6.20 -5.99 2.17
CA ASP A 46 7.54 -5.68 2.65
C ASP A 46 7.80 -4.17 2.68
N VAL A 47 7.43 -3.46 1.64
CA VAL A 47 7.55 -1.99 1.59
C VAL A 47 6.75 -1.34 2.72
N LEU A 48 5.50 -1.72 2.89
CA LEU A 48 4.64 -1.18 3.95
C LEU A 48 5.18 -1.50 5.34
N PHE A 49 5.64 -2.71 5.55
CA PHE A 49 6.24 -3.14 6.82
C PHE A 49 7.52 -2.37 7.15
N LEU A 50 8.40 -2.16 6.17
CA LEU A 50 9.65 -1.42 6.38
C LEU A 50 9.39 0.05 6.73
N ILE A 51 8.39 0.67 6.12
CA ILE A 51 7.97 2.03 6.49
C ILE A 51 7.50 2.06 7.95
N GLN A 52 6.66 1.12 8.35
CA GLN A 52 6.17 1.03 9.74
C GLN A 52 7.30 0.78 10.73
N THR A 53 8.21 -0.12 10.42
CA THR A 53 9.39 -0.43 11.26
C THR A 53 10.25 0.80 11.45
N TRP A 54 10.49 1.56 10.41
CA TRP A 54 11.25 2.82 10.49
C TRP A 54 10.59 3.83 11.42
N LEU A 55 9.30 4.11 11.20
CA LEU A 55 8.55 5.06 12.03
C LEU A 55 8.48 4.61 13.49
N LYS A 56 8.26 3.31 13.73
CA LYS A 56 8.24 2.73 15.07
C LYS A 56 9.60 2.90 15.78
N SER A 57 10.71 2.70 15.06
CA SER A 57 12.06 2.88 15.61
C SER A 57 12.33 4.32 16.04
N GLU A 58 11.66 5.29 15.42
CA GLU A 58 11.74 6.71 15.76
C GLU A 58 10.73 7.14 16.82
N GLY A 59 9.96 6.21 17.40
CA GLY A 59 8.90 6.49 18.36
C GLY A 59 7.70 7.23 17.76
N ARG A 60 7.51 7.15 16.44
CA ARG A 60 6.45 7.86 15.72
C ARG A 60 5.23 6.97 15.48
N SER A 61 4.07 7.61 15.26
CA SER A 61 2.88 6.93 14.79
C SER A 61 3.17 6.22 13.46
N HIS A 62 2.79 4.95 13.35
CA HIS A 62 3.11 4.09 12.22
C HIS A 62 1.89 3.34 11.66
N ASP A 63 0.69 3.76 12.00
CA ASP A 63 -0.54 3.22 11.41
C ASP A 63 -0.65 3.68 9.95
N ILE A 64 -0.66 2.72 9.03
CA ILE A 64 -0.86 3.00 7.61
C ILE A 64 -2.36 2.97 7.31
N HIS A 65 -2.87 4.08 6.79
CA HIS A 65 -4.22 4.16 6.25
C HIS A 65 -4.19 3.82 4.76
N ILE A 66 -4.89 2.76 4.39
CA ILE A 66 -5.02 2.33 2.99
C ILE A 66 -6.18 3.09 2.36
N MET A 67 -5.86 3.97 1.41
CA MET A 67 -6.84 4.73 0.64
C MET A 67 -7.37 3.90 -0.53
N SER A 68 -6.50 3.09 -1.14
CA SER A 68 -6.82 2.16 -2.22
C SER A 68 -5.78 1.06 -2.27
N GLY A 69 -6.21 -0.18 -2.34
CA GLY A 69 -5.34 -1.34 -2.57
C GLY A 69 -5.62 -1.96 -3.92
N TYR A 70 -5.97 -3.26 -3.95
CA TYR A 70 -6.41 -3.93 -5.16
C TYR A 70 -7.65 -3.25 -5.75
N ARG A 71 -7.69 -3.16 -7.06
CA ARG A 71 -8.86 -2.71 -7.83
C ARG A 71 -9.25 -3.75 -8.84
N THR A 72 -10.53 -4.13 -8.88
CA THR A 72 -11.05 -4.93 -9.98
C THR A 72 -10.88 -4.16 -11.31
N PRO A 73 -10.68 -4.86 -12.43
CA PRO A 73 -10.63 -4.19 -13.73
C PRO A 73 -11.86 -3.33 -14.01
N ALA A 74 -13.05 -3.81 -13.61
CA ALA A 74 -14.31 -3.09 -13.77
C ALA A 74 -14.32 -1.77 -12.99
N TYR A 75 -13.95 -1.80 -11.71
CA TYR A 75 -13.87 -0.58 -10.89
C TYR A 75 -12.77 0.37 -11.41
N ASN A 76 -11.60 -0.16 -11.73
CA ASN A 76 -10.50 0.64 -12.27
C ASN A 76 -10.92 1.40 -13.55
N ALA A 77 -11.71 0.77 -14.40
CA ALA A 77 -12.22 1.40 -15.64
C ALA A 77 -13.16 2.59 -15.38
N THR A 78 -13.77 2.67 -14.20
CA THR A 78 -14.64 3.81 -13.81
C THR A 78 -13.84 5.02 -13.34
N LEU A 79 -12.56 4.86 -13.01
CA LEU A 79 -11.73 5.91 -12.44
C LEU A 79 -11.11 6.74 -13.57
N LYS A 80 -11.40 8.04 -13.57
CA LYS A 80 -10.86 8.97 -14.54
C LYS A 80 -9.32 9.06 -14.43
N GLY A 81 -8.63 8.89 -15.55
CA GLY A 81 -7.17 8.98 -15.62
C GLY A 81 -6.43 7.72 -15.16
N SER A 82 -7.14 6.63 -14.78
CA SER A 82 -6.47 5.39 -14.43
C SER A 82 -5.96 4.64 -15.67
N ALA A 83 -4.78 4.02 -15.55
CA ALA A 83 -4.25 3.14 -16.60
C ALA A 83 -5.03 1.82 -16.63
N LYS A 84 -5.26 1.27 -17.84
CA LYS A 84 -5.95 -0.02 -18.01
C LYS A 84 -5.24 -1.15 -17.27
N ASN A 85 -3.90 -1.17 -17.32
CA ASN A 85 -3.04 -2.15 -16.63
C ASN A 85 -2.40 -1.52 -15.38
N SER A 86 -3.21 -0.84 -14.58
CA SER A 86 -2.76 -0.26 -13.31
C SER A 86 -2.14 -1.32 -12.41
N MET A 87 -1.11 -0.97 -11.66
CA MET A 87 -0.52 -1.82 -10.64
C MET A 87 -1.54 -2.20 -9.56
N HIS A 88 -2.54 -1.37 -9.30
CA HIS A 88 -3.67 -1.71 -8.42
C HIS A 88 -4.45 -2.94 -8.91
N VAL A 89 -4.66 -3.06 -10.21
CA VAL A 89 -5.37 -4.22 -10.82
C VAL A 89 -4.55 -5.51 -10.69
N GLN A 90 -3.23 -5.38 -10.61
CA GLN A 90 -2.32 -6.51 -10.46
C GLN A 90 -2.07 -6.91 -8.99
N GLY A 91 -2.67 -6.22 -8.01
CA GLY A 91 -2.38 -6.44 -6.59
C GLY A 91 -0.97 -6.00 -6.17
N ARG A 92 -0.39 -5.04 -6.87
CA ARG A 92 0.99 -4.59 -6.71
C ARG A 92 1.11 -3.14 -6.27
N ALA A 93 0.02 -2.47 -5.96
CA ALA A 93 0.00 -1.06 -5.56
C ALA A 93 -0.92 -0.79 -4.38
N ALA A 94 -0.58 0.23 -3.63
CA ALA A 94 -1.42 0.83 -2.62
C ALA A 94 -1.28 2.36 -2.63
N ASP A 95 -2.40 3.04 -2.45
CA ASP A 95 -2.43 4.45 -2.11
C ASP A 95 -2.53 4.55 -0.60
N ILE A 96 -1.58 5.22 0.04
CA ILE A 96 -1.43 5.21 1.50
C ILE A 96 -1.25 6.61 2.08
N HIS A 97 -1.63 6.70 3.33
CA HIS A 97 -1.48 7.90 4.15
C HIS A 97 -1.10 7.48 5.57
N ILE A 98 -0.27 8.26 6.23
CA ILE A 98 0.06 8.08 7.65
C ILE A 98 -0.27 9.39 8.37
N PRO A 99 -1.23 9.38 9.32
CA PRO A 99 -1.59 10.58 10.06
C PRO A 99 -0.38 11.23 10.74
N GLY A 100 -0.27 12.55 10.60
CA GLY A 100 0.82 13.32 11.20
C GLY A 100 2.15 13.27 10.46
N LEU A 101 2.27 12.49 9.37
CA LEU A 101 3.47 12.42 8.56
C LEU A 101 3.29 13.23 7.27
N ASN A 102 4.29 14.06 6.95
CA ASN A 102 4.31 14.83 5.71
C ASN A 102 4.33 13.89 4.49
N THR A 103 3.48 14.15 3.51
CA THR A 103 3.33 13.33 2.30
C THR A 103 4.63 13.16 1.52
N LYS A 104 5.43 14.22 1.40
CA LYS A 104 6.73 14.16 0.72
C LYS A 104 7.74 13.34 1.47
N VAL A 105 7.72 13.40 2.81
CA VAL A 105 8.58 12.58 3.66
C VAL A 105 8.22 11.11 3.52
N LEU A 106 6.93 10.77 3.54
CA LEU A 106 6.47 9.40 3.32
C LEU A 106 6.91 8.87 1.94
N ALA A 107 6.86 9.71 0.91
CA ALA A 107 7.33 9.34 -0.43
C ALA A 107 8.83 9.04 -0.46
N LEU A 108 9.65 9.87 0.20
CA LEU A 108 11.10 9.63 0.30
C LEU A 108 11.42 8.35 1.05
N MET A 109 10.73 8.09 2.16
CA MET A 109 10.87 6.84 2.92
C MET A 109 10.53 5.63 2.04
N SER A 110 9.43 5.72 1.30
CA SER A 110 8.98 4.64 0.41
C SER A 110 10.02 4.31 -0.67
N ARG A 111 10.63 5.32 -1.27
CA ARG A 111 11.72 5.13 -2.23
C ARG A 111 12.94 4.47 -1.57
N TYR A 112 13.28 4.93 -0.38
CA TYR A 112 14.45 4.43 0.35
C TYR A 112 14.31 2.95 0.72
N VAL A 113 13.12 2.51 1.11
CA VAL A 113 12.86 1.10 1.48
C VAL A 113 12.62 0.19 0.26
N GLY A 114 12.68 0.70 -0.95
CA GLY A 114 12.68 -0.10 -2.16
C GLY A 114 11.36 -0.16 -2.94
N ALA A 115 10.45 0.78 -2.74
CA ALA A 115 9.29 0.90 -3.63
C ALA A 115 9.75 1.20 -5.06
N GLY A 116 9.04 0.68 -6.05
CA GLY A 116 9.31 0.94 -7.46
C GLY A 116 8.69 2.27 -7.90
N GLY A 117 7.39 2.30 -8.14
CA GLY A 117 6.65 3.52 -8.42
C GLY A 117 6.28 4.27 -7.14
N VAL A 118 6.50 5.58 -7.12
CA VAL A 118 6.07 6.47 -6.03
C VAL A 118 5.44 7.73 -6.62
N GLY A 119 4.15 7.90 -6.41
CA GLY A 119 3.39 9.10 -6.79
C GLY A 119 3.06 9.93 -5.56
N ILE A 120 3.18 11.25 -5.66
CA ILE A 120 2.94 12.18 -4.54
C ILE A 120 1.71 13.02 -4.84
N TYR A 121 0.69 12.92 -3.99
CA TYR A 121 -0.59 13.62 -4.12
C TYR A 121 -0.81 14.51 -2.89
N VAL A 122 -0.06 15.62 -2.85
CA VAL A 122 -0.04 16.53 -1.68
C VAL A 122 -1.43 17.09 -1.37
N ARG A 123 -2.19 17.50 -2.37
CA ARG A 123 -3.54 18.08 -2.19
C ARG A 123 -4.52 17.09 -1.55
N ASN A 124 -4.36 15.80 -1.81
CA ASN A 124 -5.21 14.74 -1.30
C ASN A 124 -4.58 14.01 -0.11
N ASN A 125 -3.39 14.43 0.30
CA ASN A 125 -2.65 13.91 1.45
C ASN A 125 -2.44 12.40 1.42
N PHE A 126 -2.02 11.86 0.27
CA PHE A 126 -1.61 10.47 0.15
C PHE A 126 -0.47 10.31 -0.85
N ILE A 127 0.14 9.14 -0.84
CA ILE A 127 1.08 8.69 -1.87
C ILE A 127 0.60 7.39 -2.49
N HIS A 128 0.96 7.20 -3.76
CA HIS A 128 0.92 5.90 -4.40
C HIS A 128 2.26 5.20 -4.23
N VAL A 129 2.26 3.92 -3.88
CA VAL A 129 3.45 3.05 -3.90
C VAL A 129 3.14 1.78 -4.67
N ASP A 130 4.11 1.28 -5.42
CA ASP A 130 3.99 -0.01 -6.11
C ASP A 130 5.32 -0.73 -6.23
N THR A 131 5.25 -1.97 -6.72
CA THR A 131 6.41 -2.85 -6.91
C THR A 131 6.85 -2.97 -8.36
N GLY A 132 6.45 -2.02 -9.21
CA GLY A 132 6.87 -1.94 -10.60
C GLY A 132 8.26 -1.33 -10.76
N ASN A 133 8.53 -0.83 -11.95
CA ASN A 133 9.79 -0.15 -12.25
C ASN A 133 9.98 1.10 -11.40
N ILE A 134 11.22 1.43 -11.08
CA ILE A 134 11.57 2.65 -10.34
C ILE A 134 11.17 3.86 -11.16
N ARG A 135 10.26 4.67 -10.62
CA ARG A 135 9.77 5.91 -11.22
C ARG A 135 9.05 6.75 -10.17
N GLY A 136 8.89 8.02 -10.44
CA GLY A 136 8.17 8.93 -9.56
C GLY A 136 7.42 10.00 -10.33
N TRP A 137 6.34 10.51 -9.72
CA TRP A 137 5.54 11.60 -10.29
C TRP A 137 4.84 12.40 -9.19
N ASN A 138 4.36 13.56 -9.56
CA ASN A 138 3.48 14.39 -8.75
C ASN A 138 2.09 14.42 -9.38
N GLY A 139 1.09 14.18 -8.56
CA GLY A 139 -0.32 14.26 -8.96
C GLY A 139 -1.02 15.49 -8.46
#